data_b6ead99b505d16227960aaf851865bd3
#
_entry.id   b6ead99b505d16227960aaf851865bd3
#
_cell.length_a   1.000
_cell.length_b   1.000
_cell.length_c   1.000
_cell.angle_alpha   90.00
_cell.angle_beta   90.00
_cell.angle_gamma   90.00
#
_symmetry.space_group_name_H-M   'P 1'
#
loop_
_entity.id
_entity.type
_entity.pdbx_description
1 polymer ?
#
loop_
_entity_poly.entity_id
_entity_poly.type
_entity_poly.pdbx_seq_one_letter_code
_entity_poly.pdbx_strand_id
1 'polypeptide(L)'
;MNVCLAAVAKAGRSGLFSLVLGFLIPLPFGRPPAPRTDPATWALLLAGFQERGIAVVAEHPRCGEPALYGLYVRGRREVVVCHRGDRSDTLRHEGWHLVQSLCLSGRPWLDRGEVDRKLSRRDQRELAVLVAPDRWWREAEARVMAQLPPDAYLAVLDQACAPTHR
;
A
#
# COMPACT_ATOMS: atom_id res chain seq x y z
N MET A 1 15.45 38.93 -17.18
CA MET A 1 15.42 39.71 -18.43
C MET A 1 14.21 39.21 -19.23
N ASN A 2 13.23 40.13 -19.34
CA ASN A 2 11.95 39.90 -20.05
C ASN A 2 12.17 39.99 -21.56
N VAL A 3 11.53 39.08 -22.31
CA VAL A 3 11.22 39.35 -23.71
C VAL A 3 9.78 38.95 -23.98
N CYS A 4 8.91 39.94 -24.04
CA CYS A 4 7.61 39.89 -24.68
C CYS A 4 7.79 39.80 -26.20
N LEU A 5 6.99 38.95 -26.87
CA LEU A 5 6.75 39.09 -28.31
C LEU A 5 5.25 39.08 -28.57
N ALA A 6 4.85 40.13 -29.26
CA ALA A 6 3.51 40.57 -29.52
C ALA A 6 2.79 39.75 -30.60
N ALA A 7 1.48 39.66 -30.42
CA ALA A 7 0.53 39.11 -31.38
C ALA A 7 0.30 40.04 -32.56
N VAL A 8 0.27 39.49 -33.78
CA VAL A 8 -0.26 40.16 -34.96
C VAL A 8 -1.62 39.56 -35.28
N ALA A 9 -2.65 40.37 -35.15
CA ALA A 9 -4.01 40.05 -35.62
C ALA A 9 -4.12 40.27 -37.11
N LYS A 10 -4.69 39.30 -37.82
CA LYS A 10 -5.15 39.47 -39.21
C LYS A 10 -6.63 39.13 -39.27
N ALA A 11 -7.43 40.15 -39.52
CA ALA A 11 -8.88 40.06 -39.76
C ALA A 11 -9.17 39.49 -41.14
N GLY A 12 -10.22 38.73 -41.28
CA GLY A 12 -10.78 38.39 -42.56
C GLY A 12 -11.81 37.30 -42.62
N ARG A 13 -13.05 37.71 -42.82
CA ARG A 13 -14.20 37.03 -43.49
C ARG A 13 -15.17 36.21 -42.64
N SER A 14 -16.36 36.81 -42.67
CA SER A 14 -17.67 36.30 -42.29
C SER A 14 -17.95 34.87 -42.79
N GLY A 15 -18.25 34.00 -41.83
CA GLY A 15 -18.90 32.71 -42.06
C GLY A 15 -19.78 32.44 -40.87
N LEU A 16 -21.11 32.37 -41.10
CA LEU A 16 -22.08 31.96 -40.09
C LEU A 16 -21.74 30.53 -39.62
N PHE A 17 -21.07 30.43 -38.50
CA PHE A 17 -20.93 29.15 -37.77
C PHE A 17 -22.00 29.07 -36.72
N SER A 18 -22.98 28.20 -36.99
CA SER A 18 -23.97 27.78 -35.99
C SER A 18 -23.24 27.13 -34.80
N LEU A 19 -23.19 27.87 -33.69
CA LEU A 19 -22.68 27.38 -32.41
C LEU A 19 -23.67 26.34 -31.86
N VAL A 20 -23.45 25.07 -32.18
CA VAL A 20 -24.02 23.98 -31.40
C VAL A 20 -23.29 23.95 -30.06
N LEU A 21 -23.89 24.57 -29.07
CA LEU A 21 -23.43 24.46 -27.68
C LEU A 21 -23.67 23.03 -27.20
N GLY A 22 -22.72 22.15 -27.47
CA GLY A 22 -22.68 20.82 -26.89
C GLY A 22 -22.48 20.95 -25.38
N PHE A 23 -23.56 20.77 -24.62
CA PHE A 23 -23.48 20.58 -23.17
C PHE A 23 -22.68 19.28 -22.91
N LEU A 24 -21.38 19.42 -22.70
CA LEU A 24 -20.57 18.36 -22.10
C LEU A 24 -21.03 18.19 -20.65
N ILE A 25 -22.01 17.30 -20.44
CA ILE A 25 -22.35 16.84 -19.10
C ILE A 25 -21.12 16.11 -18.59
N PRO A 26 -20.44 16.59 -17.52
CA PRO A 26 -19.36 15.84 -16.92
C PRO A 26 -19.98 14.56 -16.36
N LEU A 27 -19.66 13.42 -16.96
CA LEU A 27 -19.97 12.12 -16.36
C LEU A 27 -19.32 12.11 -14.98
N PRO A 28 -20.07 11.83 -13.90
CA PRO A 28 -19.46 11.66 -12.61
C PRO A 28 -18.54 10.44 -12.70
N PHE A 29 -17.25 10.68 -12.82
CA PHE A 29 -16.25 9.64 -12.58
C PHE A 29 -16.40 9.25 -11.12
N GLY A 30 -17.28 8.28 -10.87
CA GLY A 30 -17.47 7.70 -9.56
C GLY A 30 -16.11 7.22 -9.07
N ARG A 31 -15.66 7.77 -7.95
CA ARG A 31 -14.46 7.31 -7.27
C ARG A 31 -14.64 5.80 -7.06
N PRO A 32 -13.70 4.94 -7.51
CA PRO A 32 -13.83 3.51 -7.27
C PRO A 32 -14.06 3.30 -5.77
N PRO A 33 -15.00 2.41 -5.38
CA PRO A 33 -15.26 2.15 -3.98
C PRO A 33 -13.94 1.76 -3.31
N ALA A 34 -13.69 2.30 -2.13
CA ALA A 34 -12.52 1.93 -1.34
C ALA A 34 -12.51 0.40 -1.16
N PRO A 35 -11.34 -0.26 -1.29
CA PRO A 35 -11.25 -1.70 -1.11
C PRO A 35 -11.84 -2.06 0.25
N ARG A 36 -12.83 -2.93 0.24
CA ARG A 36 -13.50 -3.42 1.45
C ARG A 36 -12.78 -4.66 1.91
N THR A 37 -12.43 -4.69 3.19
CA THR A 37 -11.93 -5.90 3.83
C THR A 37 -12.99 -6.99 3.76
N ASP A 38 -12.64 -8.14 3.19
CA ASP A 38 -13.49 -9.33 3.27
C ASP A 38 -13.54 -9.83 4.72
N PRO A 39 -14.75 -9.96 5.33
CA PRO A 39 -14.88 -10.35 6.74
C PRO A 39 -14.29 -11.73 7.06
N ALA A 40 -14.41 -12.70 6.15
CA ALA A 40 -13.90 -14.04 6.37
C ALA A 40 -12.36 -14.05 6.36
N THR A 41 -11.76 -13.41 5.38
CA THR A 41 -10.31 -13.18 5.30
C THR A 41 -9.78 -12.46 6.53
N TRP A 42 -10.47 -11.43 6.99
CA TRP A 42 -10.10 -10.70 8.19
C TRP A 42 -10.12 -11.58 9.44
N ALA A 43 -11.21 -12.34 9.65
CA ALA A 43 -11.36 -13.23 10.80
C ALA A 43 -10.26 -14.30 10.85
N LEU A 44 -9.94 -14.92 9.70
CA LEU A 44 -8.90 -15.92 9.58
C LEU A 44 -7.52 -15.35 9.93
N LEU A 45 -7.16 -14.20 9.38
CA LEU A 45 -5.89 -13.54 9.68
C LEU A 45 -5.82 -13.14 11.15
N LEU A 46 -6.87 -12.54 11.69
CA LEU A 46 -6.91 -12.11 13.09
C LEU A 46 -6.70 -13.29 14.04
N ALA A 47 -7.41 -14.41 13.83
CA ALA A 47 -7.23 -15.63 14.61
C ALA A 47 -5.80 -16.17 14.48
N GLY A 48 -5.27 -16.25 13.25
CA GLY A 48 -3.93 -16.73 12.99
C GLY A 48 -2.83 -15.90 13.67
N PHE A 49 -2.98 -14.58 13.76
CA PHE A 49 -2.06 -13.70 14.49
C PHE A 49 -2.17 -13.92 16.00
N GLN A 50 -3.40 -14.02 16.54
CA GLN A 50 -3.64 -14.26 17.97
C GLN A 50 -3.09 -15.60 18.44
N GLU A 51 -3.28 -16.68 17.67
CA GLU A 51 -2.70 -18.00 17.95
C GLU A 51 -1.18 -17.98 18.07
N ARG A 52 -0.53 -17.05 17.35
CA ARG A 52 0.92 -16.84 17.39
C ARG A 52 1.35 -15.84 18.48
N GLY A 53 0.43 -15.42 19.35
CA GLY A 53 0.68 -14.47 20.43
C GLY A 53 1.03 -13.06 19.91
N ILE A 54 0.50 -12.68 18.73
CA ILE A 54 0.64 -11.33 18.18
C ILE A 54 -0.67 -10.58 18.43
N ALA A 55 -0.58 -9.47 19.17
CA ALA A 55 -1.72 -8.60 19.40
C ALA A 55 -2.05 -7.79 18.14
N VAL A 56 -3.33 -7.74 17.79
CA VAL A 56 -3.83 -6.87 16.70
C VAL A 56 -4.73 -5.81 17.32
N VAL A 57 -4.32 -4.55 17.24
CA VAL A 57 -4.96 -3.40 17.88
C VAL A 57 -5.57 -2.49 16.84
N ALA A 58 -6.85 -2.15 16.99
CA ALA A 58 -7.55 -1.25 16.07
C ALA A 58 -7.56 0.21 16.56
N GLU A 59 -7.51 0.42 17.86
CA GLU A 59 -7.56 1.75 18.49
C GLU A 59 -6.17 2.18 18.96
N HIS A 60 -5.56 3.09 18.20
CA HIS A 60 -4.26 3.64 18.52
C HIS A 60 -4.26 5.15 18.19
N PRO A 61 -3.65 6.02 19.04
CA PRO A 61 -3.66 7.47 18.83
C PRO A 61 -3.20 7.90 17.42
N ARG A 62 -2.20 7.21 16.87
CA ARG A 62 -1.70 7.47 15.53
C ARG A 62 -2.67 7.14 14.40
N CYS A 63 -3.73 6.40 14.64
CA CYS A 63 -4.78 6.17 13.64
C CYS A 63 -5.55 7.46 13.28
N GLY A 64 -5.39 8.54 14.03
CA GLY A 64 -5.82 9.88 13.65
C GLY A 64 -5.04 10.50 12.48
N GLU A 65 -3.83 10.02 12.19
CA GLU A 65 -3.00 10.52 11.09
C GLU A 65 -3.63 10.14 9.73
N PRO A 66 -3.86 11.11 8.80
CA PRO A 66 -4.66 10.88 7.59
C PRO A 66 -4.17 9.78 6.66
N ALA A 67 -2.86 9.59 6.57
CA ALA A 67 -2.22 8.64 5.65
C ALA A 67 -1.80 7.32 6.32
N LEU A 68 -2.05 7.15 7.63
CA LEU A 68 -1.66 5.95 8.35
C LEU A 68 -2.76 4.89 8.27
N TYR A 69 -2.48 3.74 7.69
CA TYR A 69 -3.37 2.58 7.63
C TYR A 69 -3.10 1.58 8.76
N GLY A 70 -1.86 1.45 9.17
CA GLY A 70 -1.40 0.59 10.26
C GLY A 70 0.05 0.86 10.61
N LEU A 71 0.55 0.15 11.59
CA LEU A 71 1.97 0.15 11.94
C LEU A 71 2.34 -1.09 12.76
N TYR A 72 3.55 -1.58 12.58
CA TYR A 72 4.17 -2.50 13.52
C TYR A 72 4.76 -1.71 14.71
N VAL A 73 4.42 -2.10 15.93
CA VAL A 73 4.97 -1.49 17.14
C VAL A 73 6.35 -2.09 17.44
N ARG A 74 7.40 -1.34 17.14
CA ARG A 74 8.78 -1.82 17.22
C ARG A 74 9.11 -2.44 18.59
N GLY A 75 9.67 -3.64 18.56
CA GLY A 75 10.07 -4.38 19.76
C GLY A 75 8.92 -5.05 20.51
N ARG A 76 7.69 -4.97 20.01
CA ARG A 76 6.52 -5.64 20.56
C ARG A 76 5.96 -6.67 19.60
N ARG A 77 5.26 -7.66 20.15
CA ARG A 77 4.43 -8.58 19.35
C ARG A 77 3.06 -7.95 19.13
N GLU A 78 3.04 -6.79 18.49
CA GLU A 78 1.85 -5.98 18.34
C GLU A 78 1.81 -5.30 16.97
N VAL A 79 0.67 -5.39 16.30
CA VAL A 79 0.37 -4.74 15.03
C VAL A 79 -0.87 -3.89 15.20
N VAL A 80 -0.79 -2.63 14.82
CA VAL A 80 -1.92 -1.71 14.77
C VAL A 80 -2.51 -1.72 13.36
N VAL A 81 -3.83 -1.87 13.25
CA VAL A 81 -4.57 -1.79 11.99
C VAL A 81 -5.71 -0.79 12.12
N CYS A 82 -5.57 0.37 11.54
CA CYS A 82 -6.57 1.44 11.62
C CYS A 82 -7.84 1.10 10.84
N HIS A 83 -8.98 1.70 11.23
CA HIS A 83 -10.28 1.49 10.57
C HIS A 83 -10.37 2.21 9.20
N ARG A 84 -9.45 1.92 8.28
CA ARG A 84 -9.42 2.48 6.93
C ARG A 84 -8.75 1.54 5.92
N GLY A 85 -9.10 1.68 4.65
CA GLY A 85 -8.56 0.86 3.57
C GLY A 85 -8.91 -0.61 3.68
N ASP A 86 -8.09 -1.47 3.07
CA ASP A 86 -8.16 -2.92 3.25
C ASP A 86 -7.36 -3.31 4.50
N ARG A 87 -8.09 -3.67 5.56
CA ARG A 87 -7.49 -4.05 6.85
C ARG A 87 -6.74 -5.37 6.77
N SER A 88 -7.18 -6.29 5.93
CA SER A 88 -6.52 -7.59 5.74
C SER A 88 -5.17 -7.43 5.03
N ASP A 89 -5.10 -6.54 4.05
CA ASP A 89 -3.85 -6.18 3.38
C ASP A 89 -2.90 -5.46 4.34
N THR A 90 -3.41 -4.46 5.07
CA THR A 90 -2.65 -3.74 6.10
C THR A 90 -2.10 -4.68 7.17
N LEU A 91 -2.90 -5.64 7.67
CA LEU A 91 -2.46 -6.58 8.69
C LEU A 91 -1.31 -7.47 8.19
N ARG A 92 -1.36 -7.95 6.94
CA ARG A 92 -0.27 -8.74 6.36
C ARG A 92 0.99 -7.88 6.17
N HIS A 93 0.85 -6.66 5.69
CA HIS A 93 1.96 -5.73 5.48
C HIS A 93 2.69 -5.41 6.81
N GLU A 94 1.98 -4.94 7.80
CA GLU A 94 2.54 -4.58 9.11
C GLU A 94 3.00 -5.82 9.90
N GLY A 95 2.30 -6.92 9.74
CA GLY A 95 2.71 -8.21 10.28
C GLY A 95 4.03 -8.70 9.70
N TRP A 96 4.29 -8.43 8.41
CA TRP A 96 5.59 -8.78 7.84
C TRP A 96 6.72 -7.90 8.40
N HIS A 97 6.49 -6.64 8.68
CA HIS A 97 7.46 -5.80 9.40
C HIS A 97 7.78 -6.33 10.81
N LEU A 98 6.79 -6.92 11.49
CA LEU A 98 7.02 -7.63 12.75
C LEU A 98 7.95 -8.83 12.55
N VAL A 99 7.69 -9.67 11.53
CA VAL A 99 8.53 -10.83 11.17
C VAL A 99 9.95 -10.39 10.86
N GLN A 100 10.12 -9.39 9.99
CA GLN A 100 11.43 -8.83 9.64
C GLN A 100 12.21 -8.37 10.88
N SER A 101 11.53 -7.81 11.87
CA SER A 101 12.15 -7.29 13.09
C SER A 101 12.47 -8.40 14.10
N LEU A 102 11.50 -9.24 14.43
CA LEU A 102 11.59 -10.19 15.54
C LEU A 102 12.14 -11.56 15.15
N CYS A 103 11.86 -12.00 13.91
CA CYS A 103 12.22 -13.36 13.46
C CYS A 103 13.47 -13.34 12.56
N LEU A 104 13.52 -12.40 11.62
CA LEU A 104 14.61 -12.35 10.63
C LEU A 104 15.78 -11.45 11.04
N SER A 105 15.66 -10.71 12.14
CA SER A 105 16.69 -9.76 12.60
C SER A 105 17.09 -8.74 11.51
N GLY A 106 16.11 -8.30 10.72
CA GLY A 106 16.29 -7.37 9.60
C GLY A 106 16.89 -7.98 8.33
N ARG A 107 17.13 -9.30 8.29
CA ARG A 107 17.58 -9.99 7.07
C ARG A 107 16.42 -10.17 6.08
N PRO A 108 16.69 -10.14 4.77
CA PRO A 108 15.68 -10.47 3.77
C PRO A 108 15.23 -11.94 3.88
N TRP A 109 13.95 -12.18 3.62
CA TRP A 109 13.39 -13.51 3.41
C TRP A 109 13.44 -13.92 1.93
N LEU A 110 13.08 -12.98 1.05
CA LEU A 110 13.12 -13.15 -0.40
C LEU A 110 14.41 -12.57 -0.98
N ASP A 111 14.95 -13.17 -2.05
CA ASP A 111 16.02 -12.53 -2.81
C ASP A 111 15.49 -11.33 -3.63
N ARG A 112 16.42 -10.46 -4.06
CA ARG A 112 16.10 -9.25 -4.80
C ARG A 112 15.35 -9.53 -6.09
N GLY A 113 15.80 -10.52 -6.85
CA GLY A 113 15.18 -10.88 -8.12
C GLY A 113 13.75 -11.40 -7.93
N GLU A 114 13.49 -12.07 -6.82
CA GLU A 114 12.15 -12.55 -6.48
C GLU A 114 11.22 -11.39 -6.12
N VAL A 115 11.68 -10.45 -5.30
CA VAL A 115 10.92 -9.24 -4.98
C VAL A 115 10.61 -8.44 -6.25
N ASP A 116 11.60 -8.20 -7.10
CA ASP A 116 11.43 -7.42 -8.34
C ASP A 116 10.42 -8.08 -9.31
N ARG A 117 10.39 -9.42 -9.38
CA ARG A 117 9.42 -10.16 -10.21
C ARG A 117 7.99 -10.11 -9.68
N LYS A 118 7.83 -10.07 -8.35
CA LYS A 118 6.50 -10.11 -7.69
C LYS A 118 5.89 -8.73 -7.50
N LEU A 119 6.69 -7.67 -7.46
CA LEU A 119 6.19 -6.30 -7.34
C LEU A 119 5.46 -5.86 -8.61
N SER A 120 4.27 -5.30 -8.46
CA SER A 120 3.60 -4.64 -9.56
C SER A 120 4.37 -3.40 -10.03
N ARG A 121 4.18 -2.99 -11.30
CA ARG A 121 4.77 -1.74 -11.82
C ARG A 121 4.30 -0.50 -11.05
N ARG A 122 3.12 -0.57 -10.44
CA ARG A 122 2.60 0.50 -9.59
C ARG A 122 3.39 0.56 -8.29
N ASP A 123 3.55 -0.58 -7.60
CA ASP A 123 4.31 -0.66 -6.35
C ASP A 123 5.75 -0.21 -6.52
N GLN A 124 6.40 -0.64 -7.61
CA GLN A 124 7.77 -0.22 -7.93
C GLN A 124 7.89 1.30 -8.02
N ARG A 125 6.95 1.96 -8.70
CA ARG A 125 6.94 3.43 -8.84
C ARG A 125 6.66 4.13 -7.51
N GLU A 126 5.69 3.63 -6.74
CA GLU A 126 5.36 4.19 -5.42
C GLU A 126 6.54 4.07 -4.45
N LEU A 127 7.16 2.90 -4.39
CA LEU A 127 8.34 2.67 -3.55
C LEU A 127 9.51 3.58 -3.93
N ALA A 128 9.76 3.78 -5.23
CA ALA A 128 10.84 4.64 -5.70
C ALA A 128 10.66 6.11 -5.32
N VAL A 129 9.41 6.56 -5.15
CA VAL A 129 9.10 7.97 -4.81
C VAL A 129 8.94 8.18 -3.30
N LEU A 130 8.32 7.21 -2.61
CA LEU A 130 7.85 7.39 -1.23
C LEU A 130 8.78 6.82 -0.17
N VAL A 131 9.67 5.91 -0.56
CA VAL A 131 10.50 5.15 0.39
C VAL A 131 11.98 5.47 0.22
N ALA A 132 12.64 5.80 1.33
CA ALA A 132 14.07 6.04 1.34
C ALA A 132 14.84 4.76 0.93
N PRO A 133 15.97 4.88 0.18
CA PRO A 133 16.69 3.74 -0.39
C PRO A 133 17.11 2.67 0.63
N ASP A 134 17.47 3.08 1.84
CA ASP A 134 17.85 2.20 2.95
C ASP A 134 16.69 1.36 3.49
N ARG A 135 15.45 1.81 3.30
CA ARG A 135 14.23 1.12 3.71
C ARG A 135 13.51 0.41 2.57
N TRP A 136 13.94 0.67 1.32
CA TRP A 136 13.24 0.16 0.14
C TRP A 136 13.02 -1.35 0.20
N TRP A 137 14.04 -2.11 0.58
CA TRP A 137 13.97 -3.56 0.67
C TRP A 137 12.86 -4.05 1.60
N ARG A 138 12.81 -3.48 2.80
CA ARG A 138 11.83 -3.89 3.82
C ARG A 138 10.40 -3.63 3.36
N GLU A 139 10.17 -2.46 2.78
CA GLU A 139 8.85 -2.07 2.27
C GLU A 139 8.45 -2.89 1.04
N ALA A 140 9.38 -3.14 0.14
CA ALA A 140 9.16 -3.93 -1.07
C ALA A 140 8.78 -5.37 -0.72
N GLU A 141 9.52 -6.01 0.16
CA GLU A 141 9.23 -7.35 0.64
C GLU A 141 7.90 -7.42 1.39
N ALA A 142 7.59 -6.47 2.27
CA ALA A 142 6.32 -6.41 2.98
C ALA A 142 5.12 -6.29 2.01
N ARG A 143 5.25 -5.50 0.94
CA ARG A 143 4.21 -5.42 -0.11
C ARG A 143 4.03 -6.73 -0.86
N VAL A 144 5.12 -7.43 -1.19
CA VAL A 144 5.05 -8.74 -1.84
C VAL A 144 4.35 -9.75 -0.92
N MET A 145 4.73 -9.78 0.34
CA MET A 145 4.14 -10.72 1.31
C MET A 145 2.67 -10.43 1.58
N ALA A 146 2.25 -9.17 1.59
CA ALA A 146 0.85 -8.80 1.75
C ALA A 146 -0.07 -9.30 0.62
N GLN A 147 0.49 -9.60 -0.56
CA GLN A 147 -0.27 -10.16 -1.70
C GLN A 147 -0.55 -11.66 -1.58
N LEU A 148 0.07 -12.35 -0.64
CA LEU A 148 -0.17 -13.79 -0.46
C LEU A 148 -1.61 -14.07 0.01
N PRO A 149 -2.22 -15.18 -0.41
CA PRO A 149 -3.44 -15.68 0.21
C PRO A 149 -3.25 -15.85 1.73
N PRO A 150 -4.29 -15.65 2.55
CA PRO A 150 -4.18 -15.68 4.02
C PRO A 150 -3.45 -16.91 4.57
N ASP A 151 -3.84 -18.10 4.13
CA ASP A 151 -3.25 -19.37 4.58
C ASP A 151 -1.76 -19.47 4.21
N ALA A 152 -1.41 -19.09 2.97
CA ALA A 152 -0.04 -19.08 2.51
C ALA A 152 0.80 -18.06 3.29
N TYR A 153 0.22 -16.87 3.59
CA TYR A 153 0.87 -15.87 4.41
C TYR A 153 1.18 -16.39 5.81
N LEU A 154 0.22 -17.01 6.50
CA LEU A 154 0.41 -17.56 7.84
C LEU A 154 1.44 -18.69 7.85
N ALA A 155 1.45 -19.55 6.83
CA ALA A 155 2.44 -20.61 6.69
C ALA A 155 3.87 -20.06 6.53
N VAL A 156 4.03 -19.02 5.71
CA VAL A 156 5.35 -18.38 5.53
C VAL A 156 5.78 -17.64 6.80
N LEU A 157 4.85 -17.02 7.52
CA LEU A 157 5.13 -16.39 8.81
C LEU A 157 5.71 -17.42 9.80
N ASP A 158 5.11 -18.62 9.89
CA ASP A 158 5.61 -19.71 10.74
C ASP A 158 7.02 -20.14 10.32
N GLN A 159 7.25 -20.31 9.02
CA GLN A 159 8.57 -20.69 8.49
C GLN A 159 9.63 -19.64 8.82
N ALA A 160 9.33 -18.36 8.61
CA ALA A 160 10.27 -17.28 8.88
C ALA A 160 10.59 -17.10 10.37
N CYS A 161 9.66 -17.47 11.24
CA CYS A 161 9.84 -17.43 12.69
C CYS A 161 10.32 -18.74 13.31
N ALA A 162 10.56 -19.78 12.51
CA ALA A 162 11.08 -21.05 13.02
C ALA A 162 12.46 -20.89 13.66
N PRO A 163 12.81 -21.67 14.70
CA PRO A 163 14.08 -21.52 15.45
C PRO A 163 15.36 -21.64 14.60
N THR A 164 15.27 -22.26 13.43
CA THR A 164 16.41 -22.48 12.52
C THR A 164 16.91 -21.20 11.82
N HIS A 165 16.13 -20.12 11.87
CA HIS A 165 16.47 -18.83 11.23
C HIS A 165 17.01 -17.76 12.21
N ARG A 166 17.24 -18.14 13.48
CA ARG A 166 17.79 -17.22 14.50
C ARG A 166 19.31 -17.18 14.49
#